data_c739d0c2007257883a38e77967fff2a5
#
_entry.id   c739d0c2007257883a38e77967fff2a5
#
_cell.length_a   1.000
_cell.length_b   1.000
_cell.length_c   1.000
_cell.angle_alpha   90.00
_cell.angle_beta   90.00
_cell.angle_gamma   90.00
#
_symmetry.space_group_name_H-M   'P 1'
#
loop_
_entity.id
_entity.type
_entity.pdbx_description
1 polymer ?
#
loop_
_entity_poly.entity_id
_entity_poly.type
_entity_poly.pdbx_seq_one_letter_code
_entity_poly.pdbx_strand_id
1 'polypeptide(L)'
;MKKYLIVGAGISGCTAAYALAEKGHEAVILEKDSLAGGKVLDYCCKATDSCSRCGVCVAHTQIRDTLAHSKVTLVPGFTLQSVSRSGQKVTVKGVQKYPYIDYHACEKCGACVEACPEGCITKYHRGDLVEFQIDYEKCLLHKGQKCDACVAACDTGAIQAGRESAQATFTGSDVLVATGHEVFDAVQKPRYGYSRSDKIITGEEAEKVLSGQLELDGGKDIAFVQCVGSRDPVLGRNYCSAVCCSYALRLARVLKYNNPDSNVTIYYIDIQNFDKEYNLMRKELEDLGVKFQRGLPFLIEETTEGKLRFMIENMEDEESVVYHDLAVLSVGMGPAAAAGEVAETFDIDQIGRASCRERVYT
;
A
#
# COMPACT_ATOMS: atom_id res chain seq x y z
N MET A 1 9.15 -5.36 -32.39
CA MET A 1 9.41 -5.00 -30.99
C MET A 1 8.86 -3.61 -30.77
N LYS A 2 8.02 -3.41 -29.73
CA LYS A 2 7.50 -2.09 -29.35
C LYS A 2 8.03 -1.73 -27.96
N LYS A 3 8.06 -0.45 -27.65
CA LYS A 3 8.40 0.08 -26.32
C LYS A 3 7.16 0.66 -25.66
N TYR A 4 6.85 0.19 -24.47
CA TYR A 4 5.70 0.65 -23.67
C TYR A 4 6.17 1.44 -22.47
N LEU A 5 5.46 2.51 -22.15
CA LEU A 5 5.65 3.26 -20.92
C LEU A 5 4.60 2.83 -19.90
N ILE A 6 4.99 2.72 -18.63
CA ILE A 6 4.09 2.33 -17.55
C ILE A 6 4.28 3.34 -16.42
N VAL A 7 3.23 4.01 -15.99
CA VAL A 7 3.28 4.98 -14.90
C VAL A 7 2.79 4.32 -13.61
N GLY A 8 3.74 4.09 -12.72
CA GLY A 8 3.56 3.41 -11.42
C GLY A 8 4.16 2.00 -11.39
N ALA A 9 5.01 1.74 -10.41
CA ALA A 9 5.68 0.46 -10.16
C ALA A 9 5.01 -0.37 -9.06
N GLY A 10 3.71 -0.19 -8.82
CA GLY A 10 2.93 -1.09 -7.99
C GLY A 10 2.73 -2.45 -8.66
N ILE A 11 2.05 -3.37 -7.98
CA ILE A 11 1.84 -4.74 -8.48
C ILE A 11 1.20 -4.77 -9.89
N SER A 12 0.26 -3.86 -10.18
CA SER A 12 -0.39 -3.79 -11.50
C SER A 12 0.59 -3.36 -12.61
N GLY A 13 1.40 -2.34 -12.33
CA GLY A 13 2.41 -1.85 -13.29
C GLY A 13 3.51 -2.89 -13.52
N CYS A 14 4.01 -3.52 -12.47
CA CYS A 14 5.00 -4.59 -12.57
C CYS A 14 4.45 -5.79 -13.36
N THR A 15 3.22 -6.23 -13.07
CA THR A 15 2.61 -7.35 -13.81
C THR A 15 2.43 -7.03 -15.29
N ALA A 16 2.01 -5.81 -15.62
CA ALA A 16 1.88 -5.37 -17.02
C ALA A 16 3.24 -5.31 -17.73
N ALA A 17 4.27 -4.77 -17.06
CA ALA A 17 5.63 -4.72 -17.60
C ALA A 17 6.17 -6.12 -17.90
N TYR A 18 6.03 -7.02 -16.94
CA TYR A 18 6.45 -8.42 -17.08
C TYR A 18 5.75 -9.09 -18.27
N ALA A 19 4.42 -8.98 -18.32
CA ALA A 19 3.64 -9.59 -19.40
C ALA A 19 4.00 -9.05 -20.81
N LEU A 20 4.34 -7.77 -20.92
CA LEU A 20 4.82 -7.15 -22.15
C LEU A 20 6.23 -7.65 -22.52
N ALA A 21 7.11 -7.75 -21.52
CA ALA A 21 8.48 -8.21 -21.70
C ALA A 21 8.55 -9.70 -22.15
N GLU A 22 7.71 -10.57 -21.55
CA GLU A 22 7.56 -11.96 -21.96
C GLU A 22 7.07 -12.12 -23.43
N LYS A 23 6.29 -11.14 -23.90
CA LYS A 23 5.87 -11.07 -25.32
C LYS A 23 6.93 -10.44 -26.25
N GLY A 24 8.11 -10.17 -25.74
CA GLY A 24 9.25 -9.66 -26.53
C GLY A 24 9.27 -8.14 -26.69
N HIS A 25 8.45 -7.39 -25.96
CA HIS A 25 8.43 -5.92 -25.98
C HIS A 25 9.35 -5.33 -24.91
N GLU A 26 9.74 -4.06 -25.05
CA GLU A 26 10.39 -3.29 -24.00
C GLU A 26 9.34 -2.59 -23.13
N ALA A 27 9.55 -2.58 -21.82
CA ALA A 27 8.73 -1.86 -20.86
C ALA A 27 9.59 -0.92 -20.01
N VAL A 28 9.20 0.35 -19.94
CA VAL A 28 9.81 1.36 -19.06
C VAL A 28 8.80 1.73 -18.00
N ILE A 29 9.11 1.42 -16.76
CA ILE A 29 8.29 1.76 -15.62
C ILE A 29 8.78 3.08 -15.03
N LEU A 30 7.89 4.06 -14.95
CA LEU A 30 8.13 5.39 -14.38
C LEU A 30 7.48 5.43 -12.99
N GLU A 31 8.28 5.49 -11.93
CA GLU A 31 7.82 5.40 -10.55
C GLU A 31 8.16 6.68 -9.76
N LYS A 32 7.19 7.24 -9.05
CA LYS A 32 7.38 8.46 -8.26
C LYS A 32 8.25 8.25 -7.01
N ASP A 33 8.15 7.06 -6.43
CA ASP A 33 8.91 6.69 -5.24
C ASP A 33 10.30 6.15 -5.63
N SER A 34 11.22 6.12 -4.68
CA SER A 34 12.56 5.56 -4.88
C SER A 34 12.57 4.02 -4.90
N LEU A 35 11.44 3.40 -4.58
CA LEU A 35 11.25 1.97 -4.38
C LEU A 35 10.09 1.48 -5.24
N ALA A 36 10.25 0.38 -5.97
CA ALA A 36 9.16 -0.29 -6.67
C ALA A 36 8.38 -1.22 -5.74
N GLY A 37 7.09 -1.42 -6.02
CA GLY A 37 6.21 -2.34 -5.31
C GLY A 37 4.92 -1.70 -4.80
N GLY A 38 4.96 -0.41 -4.47
CA GLY A 38 3.79 0.32 -3.95
C GLY A 38 3.24 -0.30 -2.65
N LYS A 39 1.95 -0.21 -2.44
CA LYS A 39 1.27 -0.63 -1.20
C LYS A 39 1.52 -2.08 -0.75
N VAL A 40 1.82 -2.99 -1.67
CA VAL A 40 2.02 -4.40 -1.30
C VAL A 40 3.26 -4.61 -0.43
N LEU A 41 4.20 -3.66 -0.45
CA LEU A 41 5.40 -3.71 0.39
C LEU A 41 5.08 -3.56 1.89
N ASP A 42 3.99 -2.87 2.23
CA ASP A 42 3.54 -2.66 3.61
C ASP A 42 2.79 -3.88 4.17
N TYR A 43 2.38 -4.81 3.31
CA TYR A 43 1.55 -5.94 3.73
C TYR A 43 2.36 -7.10 4.29
N CYS A 44 1.94 -7.61 5.46
CA CYS A 44 2.56 -8.77 6.09
C CYS A 44 2.04 -10.10 5.55
N CYS A 45 2.78 -11.18 5.79
CA CYS A 45 2.29 -12.54 5.56
C CYS A 45 1.20 -12.88 6.59
N LYS A 46 0.07 -13.42 6.14
CA LYS A 46 -1.07 -13.86 6.97
C LYS A 46 -1.10 -15.38 7.18
N ALA A 47 0.03 -16.06 6.94
CA ALA A 47 0.15 -17.47 7.27
C ALA A 47 0.18 -17.65 8.79
N THR A 48 -0.44 -18.73 9.24
CA THR A 48 -0.38 -19.24 10.61
C THR A 48 0.23 -20.64 10.56
N ASP A 49 -0.46 -21.66 10.99
CA ASP A 49 -0.18 -23.07 10.71
C ASP A 49 -0.45 -23.46 9.25
N SER A 50 -1.26 -22.65 8.57
CA SER A 50 -1.60 -22.81 7.16
C SER A 50 -1.60 -21.48 6.40
N CYS A 51 -1.41 -21.55 5.08
CA CYS A 51 -1.41 -20.37 4.22
C CYS A 51 -2.84 -19.84 4.01
N SER A 52 -3.08 -18.56 4.32
CA SER A 52 -4.37 -17.89 4.09
C SER A 52 -4.62 -17.47 2.63
N ARG A 53 -3.73 -17.84 1.71
CA ARG A 53 -3.79 -17.51 0.26
C ARG A 53 -4.06 -16.04 -0.03
N CYS A 54 -3.50 -15.14 0.77
CA CYS A 54 -3.69 -13.68 0.63
C CYS A 54 -2.95 -13.07 -0.56
N GLY A 55 -2.01 -13.80 -1.19
CA GLY A 55 -1.30 -13.38 -2.40
C GLY A 55 -0.10 -12.45 -2.18
N VAL A 56 0.21 -12.01 -0.96
CA VAL A 56 1.32 -11.07 -0.69
C VAL A 56 2.67 -11.60 -1.18
N CYS A 57 3.01 -12.85 -0.87
CA CYS A 57 4.26 -13.47 -1.33
C CYS A 57 4.33 -13.59 -2.86
N VAL A 58 3.19 -13.89 -3.50
CA VAL A 58 3.12 -13.95 -4.98
C VAL A 58 3.37 -12.57 -5.59
N ALA A 59 2.85 -11.51 -4.96
CA ALA A 59 3.10 -10.14 -5.40
C ALA A 59 4.59 -9.75 -5.27
N HIS A 60 5.24 -10.10 -4.17
CA HIS A 60 6.68 -9.88 -3.99
C HIS A 60 7.51 -10.60 -5.04
N THR A 61 7.20 -11.87 -5.31
CA THR A 61 7.84 -12.66 -6.38
C THR A 61 7.64 -11.99 -7.74
N GLN A 62 6.42 -11.54 -8.05
CA GLN A 62 6.11 -10.87 -9.31
C GLN A 62 6.91 -9.58 -9.50
N ILE A 63 7.05 -8.77 -8.44
CA ILE A 63 7.86 -7.54 -8.48
C ILE A 63 9.33 -7.90 -8.74
N ARG A 64 9.89 -8.83 -7.97
CA ARG A 64 11.27 -9.31 -8.15
C ARG A 64 11.53 -9.76 -9.58
N ASP A 65 10.68 -10.62 -10.11
CA ASP A 65 10.87 -11.20 -11.46
C ASP A 65 10.73 -10.12 -12.54
N THR A 66 9.83 -9.15 -12.33
CA THR A 66 9.70 -7.99 -13.21
C THR A 66 10.98 -7.17 -13.27
N LEU A 67 11.53 -6.82 -12.09
CA LEU A 67 12.72 -6.00 -12.01
C LEU A 67 13.99 -6.71 -12.51
N ALA A 68 14.03 -8.04 -12.43
CA ALA A 68 15.13 -8.85 -12.95
C ALA A 68 15.04 -9.07 -14.48
N HIS A 69 13.91 -8.75 -15.12
CA HIS A 69 13.70 -9.04 -16.53
C HIS A 69 14.47 -8.05 -17.43
N SER A 70 15.33 -8.57 -18.35
CA SER A 70 16.23 -7.76 -19.18
C SER A 70 15.56 -6.74 -20.11
N LYS A 71 14.27 -6.89 -20.41
CA LYS A 71 13.47 -5.96 -21.24
C LYS A 71 12.65 -4.96 -20.42
N VAL A 72 12.77 -4.99 -19.10
CA VAL A 72 12.13 -4.04 -18.20
C VAL A 72 13.17 -3.05 -17.68
N THR A 73 12.86 -1.76 -17.76
CA THR A 73 13.67 -0.70 -17.16
C THR A 73 12.82 0.01 -16.11
N LEU A 74 13.29 0.08 -14.87
CA LEU A 74 12.70 0.89 -13.83
C LEU A 74 13.37 2.26 -13.77
N VAL A 75 12.57 3.31 -13.72
CA VAL A 75 12.97 4.70 -13.50
C VAL A 75 12.34 5.18 -12.19
N PRO A 76 13.00 4.97 -11.05
CA PRO A 76 12.48 5.36 -9.75
C PRO A 76 12.67 6.86 -9.50
N GLY A 77 11.84 7.48 -8.66
CA GLY A 77 11.93 8.92 -8.34
C GLY A 77 11.43 9.83 -9.47
N PHE A 78 10.68 9.33 -10.43
CA PHE A 78 10.17 10.10 -11.56
C PHE A 78 8.78 10.69 -11.28
N THR A 79 8.68 12.01 -11.29
CA THR A 79 7.41 12.73 -11.15
C THR A 79 6.92 13.17 -12.53
N LEU A 80 5.76 12.68 -12.93
CA LEU A 80 5.09 13.02 -14.18
C LEU A 80 4.71 14.50 -14.21
N GLN A 81 4.91 15.18 -15.36
CA GLN A 81 4.48 16.56 -15.59
C GLN A 81 3.58 16.72 -16.81
N SER A 82 3.90 16.05 -17.91
CA SER A 82 3.11 16.18 -19.12
C SER A 82 3.20 14.95 -20.02
N VAL A 83 2.18 14.77 -20.84
CA VAL A 83 2.10 13.74 -21.86
C VAL A 83 1.71 14.37 -23.20
N SER A 84 2.32 13.89 -24.26
CA SER A 84 1.94 14.29 -25.63
C SER A 84 1.88 13.09 -26.54
N ARG A 85 0.97 13.12 -27.52
CA ARG A 85 0.82 12.09 -28.56
C ARG A 85 1.14 12.70 -29.93
N SER A 86 1.95 11.98 -30.70
CA SER A 86 2.25 12.34 -32.09
C SER A 86 2.25 11.08 -32.94
N GLY A 87 1.22 10.89 -33.77
CA GLY A 87 1.01 9.67 -34.52
C GLY A 87 0.90 8.45 -33.59
N GLN A 88 1.75 7.46 -33.82
CA GLN A 88 1.81 6.24 -32.98
C GLN A 88 2.80 6.32 -31.83
N LYS A 89 3.24 7.51 -31.43
CA LYS A 89 4.19 7.71 -30.34
C LYS A 89 3.57 8.50 -29.21
N VAL A 90 3.83 8.04 -27.99
CA VAL A 90 3.51 8.76 -26.74
C VAL A 90 4.80 9.22 -26.11
N THR A 91 4.87 10.48 -25.74
CA THR A 91 6.02 11.08 -25.04
C THR A 91 5.56 11.54 -23.67
N VAL A 92 6.23 11.04 -22.64
CA VAL A 92 6.03 11.39 -21.23
C VAL A 92 7.21 12.23 -20.79
N LYS A 93 6.93 13.41 -20.21
CA LYS A 93 7.94 14.30 -19.63
C LYS A 93 7.70 14.48 -18.15
N GLY A 94 8.77 14.62 -17.40
CA GLY A 94 8.71 14.80 -15.96
C GLY A 94 10.07 15.11 -15.36
N VAL A 95 10.12 15.06 -14.05
CA VAL A 95 11.32 15.34 -13.26
C VAL A 95 11.82 14.04 -12.65
N GLN A 96 13.09 13.72 -12.93
CA GLN A 96 13.81 12.62 -12.30
C GLN A 96 14.55 13.13 -11.07
N LYS A 97 14.27 12.54 -9.91
CA LYS A 97 14.98 12.80 -8.66
C LYS A 97 16.32 12.04 -8.62
N TYR A 98 17.32 12.63 -8.02
CA TYR A 98 18.63 12.02 -7.78
C TYR A 98 18.98 12.09 -6.27
N PRO A 99 19.81 11.15 -5.76
CA PRO A 99 20.27 9.95 -6.44
C PRO A 99 19.15 8.92 -6.62
N TYR A 100 19.35 7.98 -7.52
CA TYR A 100 18.51 6.77 -7.60
C TYR A 100 19.39 5.53 -7.81
N ILE A 101 18.83 4.36 -7.62
CA ILE A 101 19.53 3.09 -7.73
C ILE A 101 19.10 2.39 -9.01
N ASP A 102 20.08 2.09 -9.87
CA ASP A 102 19.86 1.25 -11.05
C ASP A 102 19.76 -0.22 -10.61
N TYR A 103 18.60 -0.78 -10.78
CA TYR A 103 18.29 -2.16 -10.36
C TYR A 103 19.09 -3.22 -11.09
N HIS A 104 19.45 -2.99 -12.35
CA HIS A 104 20.24 -3.95 -13.14
C HIS A 104 21.71 -3.94 -12.76
N ALA A 105 22.24 -2.80 -12.34
CA ALA A 105 23.61 -2.68 -11.89
C ALA A 105 23.80 -3.02 -10.41
N CYS A 106 22.71 -3.03 -9.61
CA CYS A 106 22.76 -3.20 -8.16
C CYS A 106 22.90 -4.68 -7.76
N GLU A 107 23.99 -5.05 -7.10
CA GLU A 107 24.25 -6.38 -6.53
C GLU A 107 23.60 -6.60 -5.14
N LYS A 108 22.84 -5.62 -4.64
CA LYS A 108 22.11 -5.69 -3.37
C LYS A 108 22.96 -5.91 -2.12
N CYS A 109 24.23 -5.53 -2.16
CA CYS A 109 25.21 -5.69 -1.07
C CYS A 109 24.87 -4.89 0.19
N GLY A 110 24.26 -3.69 0.06
CA GLY A 110 23.90 -2.82 1.19
C GLY A 110 24.99 -1.81 1.59
N ALA A 111 26.15 -1.76 0.94
CA ALA A 111 27.22 -0.82 1.26
C ALA A 111 26.77 0.66 1.28
N CYS A 112 25.82 1.02 0.40
CA CYS A 112 25.24 2.37 0.35
C CYS A 112 24.42 2.72 1.61
N VAL A 113 23.83 1.72 2.29
CA VAL A 113 23.10 1.94 3.54
C VAL A 113 24.07 2.26 4.67
N GLU A 114 25.14 1.48 4.79
CA GLU A 114 26.16 1.65 5.84
C GLU A 114 26.96 2.95 5.65
N ALA A 115 27.22 3.33 4.40
CA ALA A 115 27.97 4.53 4.07
C ALA A 115 27.16 5.83 4.23
N CYS A 116 25.83 5.77 4.29
CA CYS A 116 24.99 6.98 4.30
C CYS A 116 25.06 7.72 5.64
N PRO A 117 25.64 8.95 5.72
CA PRO A 117 25.79 9.66 6.98
C PRO A 117 24.47 10.08 7.62
N GLU A 118 23.43 10.29 6.81
CA GLU A 118 22.09 10.70 7.26
C GLU A 118 21.14 9.51 7.47
N GLY A 119 21.59 8.28 7.20
CA GLY A 119 20.73 7.08 7.28
C GLY A 119 19.50 7.17 6.38
N CYS A 120 19.57 7.95 5.29
CA CYS A 120 18.44 8.15 4.39
C CYS A 120 18.22 6.99 3.40
N ILE A 121 19.14 6.03 3.34
CA ILE A 121 19.00 4.82 2.52
C ILE A 121 18.66 3.66 3.45
N THR A 122 17.50 3.05 3.23
CA THR A 122 17.04 1.90 4.01
C THR A 122 16.89 0.69 3.12
N LYS A 123 17.22 -0.50 3.65
CA LYS A 123 17.06 -1.76 2.94
C LYS A 123 15.69 -2.35 3.23
N TYR A 124 14.92 -2.54 2.18
CA TYR A 124 13.69 -3.32 2.23
C TYR A 124 13.99 -4.78 1.89
N HIS A 125 13.51 -5.70 2.73
CA HIS A 125 13.70 -7.13 2.51
C HIS A 125 12.45 -7.91 2.90
N ARG A 126 11.88 -8.65 1.94
CA ARG A 126 10.77 -9.57 2.15
C ARG A 126 10.90 -10.79 1.25
N GLY A 127 11.14 -11.96 1.85
CA GLY A 127 11.47 -13.17 1.09
C GLY A 127 12.68 -12.92 0.20
N ASP A 128 12.55 -13.18 -1.09
CA ASP A 128 13.61 -12.98 -2.08
C ASP A 128 13.64 -11.56 -2.67
N LEU A 129 12.70 -10.69 -2.30
CA LEU A 129 12.67 -9.31 -2.75
C LEU A 129 13.57 -8.47 -1.84
N VAL A 130 14.64 -7.92 -2.42
CA VAL A 130 15.56 -6.98 -1.77
C VAL A 130 15.61 -5.71 -2.59
N GLU A 131 15.30 -4.60 -1.95
CA GLU A 131 15.32 -3.28 -2.56
C GLU A 131 15.86 -2.22 -1.60
N PHE A 132 16.10 -1.01 -2.10
CA PHE A 132 16.60 0.09 -1.30
C PHE A 132 15.75 1.33 -1.50
N GLN A 133 15.21 1.85 -0.41
CA GLN A 133 14.45 3.08 -0.39
C GLN A 133 15.36 4.25 -0.07
N ILE A 134 15.20 5.37 -0.80
CA ILE A 134 15.89 6.63 -0.52
C ILE A 134 14.86 7.65 -0.01
N ASP A 135 15.08 8.12 1.22
CA ASP A 135 14.35 9.25 1.78
C ASP A 135 14.95 10.54 1.26
N TYR A 136 14.34 11.10 0.23
CA TYR A 136 14.80 12.33 -0.42
C TYR A 136 14.76 13.55 0.50
N GLU A 137 13.86 13.53 1.51
CA GLU A 137 13.78 14.64 2.48
C GLU A 137 14.98 14.68 3.44
N LYS A 138 15.68 13.57 3.63
CA LYS A 138 16.89 13.49 4.43
C LYS A 138 18.17 13.53 3.59
N CYS A 139 18.11 13.13 2.32
CA CYS A 139 19.27 12.98 1.46
C CYS A 139 19.99 14.32 1.18
N LEU A 140 21.23 14.46 1.65
CA LEU A 140 22.06 15.66 1.44
C LEU A 140 22.32 15.92 -0.05
N LEU A 141 22.64 14.85 -0.81
CA LEU A 141 22.88 14.95 -2.25
C LEU A 141 21.63 15.46 -2.99
N HIS A 142 20.43 14.95 -2.62
CA HIS A 142 19.18 15.43 -3.20
C HIS A 142 18.91 16.91 -2.89
N LYS A 143 19.33 17.38 -1.72
CA LYS A 143 19.23 18.79 -1.30
C LYS A 143 20.28 19.70 -1.93
N GLY A 144 21.06 19.21 -2.89
CA GLY A 144 22.13 19.97 -3.54
C GLY A 144 23.40 20.19 -2.68
N GLN A 145 23.52 19.52 -1.55
CA GLN A 145 24.69 19.59 -0.67
C GLN A 145 25.78 18.61 -1.14
N LYS A 146 27.02 18.86 -0.77
CA LYS A 146 28.12 17.95 -1.08
C LYS A 146 27.99 16.67 -0.26
N CYS A 147 27.66 15.60 -0.92
CA CYS A 147 27.64 14.26 -0.37
C CYS A 147 27.78 13.25 -1.52
N ASP A 148 28.76 12.36 -1.42
CA ASP A 148 29.02 11.28 -2.40
C ASP A 148 29.25 9.93 -1.73
N ALA A 149 29.02 9.83 -0.42
CA ALA A 149 29.34 8.66 0.38
C ALA A 149 28.73 7.35 -0.17
N CYS A 150 27.45 7.35 -0.54
CA CYS A 150 26.81 6.17 -1.12
C CYS A 150 27.33 5.85 -2.53
N VAL A 151 27.71 6.88 -3.31
CA VAL A 151 28.26 6.72 -4.66
C VAL A 151 29.66 6.12 -4.57
N ALA A 152 30.50 6.64 -3.67
CA ALA A 152 31.86 6.16 -3.46
C ALA A 152 31.91 4.72 -2.90
N ALA A 153 30.88 4.33 -2.12
CA ALA A 153 30.78 2.98 -1.56
C ALA A 153 30.15 1.95 -2.52
N CYS A 154 29.74 2.36 -3.71
CA CYS A 154 29.06 1.47 -4.67
C CYS A 154 30.04 0.98 -5.74
N ASP A 155 30.63 -0.20 -5.56
CA ASP A 155 31.60 -0.79 -6.47
C ASP A 155 31.07 -1.03 -7.90
N THR A 156 29.75 -1.28 -8.02
CA THR A 156 29.10 -1.53 -9.32
C THR A 156 28.66 -0.27 -10.03
N GLY A 157 28.77 0.90 -9.40
CA GLY A 157 28.27 2.17 -9.94
C GLY A 157 26.74 2.23 -10.09
N ALA A 158 26.01 1.40 -9.36
CA ALA A 158 24.55 1.37 -9.43
C ALA A 158 23.90 2.65 -8.91
N ILE A 159 24.57 3.43 -8.04
CA ILE A 159 24.06 4.71 -7.56
C ILE A 159 24.22 5.76 -8.64
N GLN A 160 23.12 6.13 -9.26
CA GLN A 160 23.10 7.19 -10.27
C GLN A 160 23.05 8.55 -9.55
N ALA A 161 24.19 9.24 -9.56
CA ALA A 161 24.32 10.55 -8.97
C ALA A 161 23.97 11.64 -9.99
N GLY A 162 23.21 12.63 -9.55
CA GLY A 162 22.89 13.85 -10.30
C GLY A 162 22.74 15.00 -9.32
N ARG A 163 22.79 16.21 -9.81
CA ARG A 163 22.51 17.38 -8.99
C ARG A 163 21.00 17.61 -8.98
N GLU A 164 20.39 17.54 -7.80
CA GLU A 164 18.98 17.84 -7.59
C GLU A 164 18.05 17.00 -8.48
N SER A 165 17.10 17.65 -9.14
CA SER A 165 16.15 17.01 -10.05
C SER A 165 16.42 17.47 -11.48
N ALA A 166 16.39 16.56 -12.44
CA ALA A 166 16.58 16.87 -13.86
C ALA A 166 15.32 16.56 -14.67
N GLN A 167 15.10 17.38 -15.72
CA GLN A 167 14.05 17.10 -16.70
C GLN A 167 14.40 15.81 -17.47
N ALA A 168 13.46 14.89 -17.51
CA ALA A 168 13.60 13.63 -18.22
C ALA A 168 12.41 13.42 -19.18
N THR A 169 12.70 12.77 -20.31
CA THR A 169 11.72 12.52 -21.36
C THR A 169 11.82 11.08 -21.83
N PHE A 170 10.67 10.38 -21.83
CA PHE A 170 10.57 9.01 -22.28
C PHE A 170 9.55 8.91 -23.42
N THR A 171 9.89 8.15 -24.47
CA THR A 171 9.01 7.95 -25.62
C THR A 171 8.76 6.46 -25.83
N GLY A 172 7.51 6.11 -26.03
CA GLY A 172 7.04 4.75 -26.30
C GLY A 172 5.97 4.71 -27.38
N SER A 173 5.51 3.49 -27.69
CA SER A 173 4.37 3.27 -28.60
C SER A 173 3.05 3.57 -27.93
N ASP A 174 2.95 3.22 -26.64
CA ASP A 174 1.78 3.44 -25.80
C ASP A 174 2.17 3.66 -24.35
N VAL A 175 1.23 4.13 -23.53
CA VAL A 175 1.38 4.30 -22.10
C VAL A 175 0.26 3.60 -21.35
N LEU A 176 0.61 2.93 -20.25
CA LEU A 176 -0.30 2.31 -19.32
C LEU A 176 -0.21 3.05 -17.98
N VAL A 177 -1.36 3.47 -17.46
CA VAL A 177 -1.45 4.18 -16.18
C VAL A 177 -1.80 3.17 -15.08
N ALA A 178 -0.94 3.04 -14.08
CA ALA A 178 -1.05 2.10 -12.97
C ALA A 178 -0.71 2.77 -11.62
N THR A 179 -1.23 3.97 -11.40
CA THR A 179 -0.88 4.86 -10.27
C THR A 179 -1.46 4.43 -8.92
N GLY A 180 -2.18 3.29 -8.89
CA GLY A 180 -2.64 2.66 -7.66
C GLY A 180 -3.85 3.36 -7.03
N HIS A 181 -3.97 3.19 -5.71
CA HIS A 181 -5.07 3.68 -4.90
C HIS A 181 -4.53 4.24 -3.58
N GLU A 182 -5.37 4.96 -2.88
CA GLU A 182 -5.12 5.37 -1.50
C GLU A 182 -6.17 4.78 -0.55
N VAL A 183 -5.79 4.57 0.69
CA VAL A 183 -6.74 4.22 1.74
C VAL A 183 -7.42 5.49 2.24
N PHE A 184 -8.59 5.30 2.81
CA PHE A 184 -9.32 6.41 3.42
C PHE A 184 -8.53 6.97 4.61
N ASP A 185 -8.35 8.28 4.64
CA ASP A 185 -7.77 8.98 5.78
C ASP A 185 -8.77 9.01 6.95
N ALA A 186 -8.48 8.24 8.00
CA ALA A 186 -9.35 8.07 9.16
C ALA A 186 -9.55 9.36 9.97
N VAL A 187 -8.69 10.38 9.81
CA VAL A 187 -8.86 11.72 10.42
C VAL A 187 -10.16 12.37 9.96
N GLN A 188 -10.62 12.09 8.73
CA GLN A 188 -11.88 12.60 8.18
C GLN A 188 -13.12 12.04 8.89
N LYS A 189 -12.95 11.10 9.83
CA LYS A 189 -14.03 10.54 10.65
C LYS A 189 -13.74 10.73 12.15
N PRO A 190 -13.76 11.96 12.64
CA PRO A 190 -13.28 12.32 13.98
C PRO A 190 -14.01 11.61 15.12
N ARG A 191 -15.25 11.15 14.90
CA ARG A 191 -16.01 10.37 15.87
C ARG A 191 -15.35 9.04 16.27
N TYR A 192 -14.41 8.52 15.44
CA TYR A 192 -13.65 7.32 15.77
C TYR A 192 -12.33 7.59 16.48
N GLY A 193 -11.97 8.85 16.73
CA GLY A 193 -10.86 9.22 17.61
C GLY A 193 -9.45 8.91 17.11
N TYR A 194 -9.26 8.54 15.84
CA TYR A 194 -7.98 8.10 15.27
C TYR A 194 -6.81 9.06 15.55
N SER A 195 -7.02 10.37 15.45
CA SER A 195 -5.97 11.37 15.73
C SER A 195 -5.84 11.74 17.20
N ARG A 196 -6.60 11.12 18.10
CA ARG A 196 -6.67 11.48 19.53
C ARG A 196 -6.14 10.39 20.44
N SER A 197 -5.89 9.20 19.93
CA SER A 197 -5.39 8.07 20.72
C SER A 197 -4.52 7.16 19.83
N ASP A 198 -3.34 6.83 20.31
CA ASP A 198 -2.41 5.89 19.66
C ASP A 198 -2.92 4.44 19.69
N LYS A 199 -3.98 4.18 20.46
CA LYS A 199 -4.67 2.88 20.52
C LYS A 199 -5.72 2.70 19.43
N ILE A 200 -5.89 3.69 18.55
CA ILE A 200 -6.81 3.64 17.43
C ILE A 200 -5.97 3.70 16.16
N ILE A 201 -5.80 2.57 15.50
CA ILE A 201 -4.96 2.41 14.33
C ILE A 201 -5.79 2.00 13.11
N THR A 202 -5.24 2.20 11.94
CA THR A 202 -5.83 1.72 10.67
C THR A 202 -5.45 0.26 10.39
N GLY A 203 -6.14 -0.37 9.44
CA GLY A 203 -5.76 -1.70 8.96
C GLY A 203 -4.36 -1.74 8.32
N GLU A 204 -3.89 -0.65 7.68
CA GLU A 204 -2.51 -0.56 7.17
C GLU A 204 -1.48 -0.52 8.30
N GLU A 205 -1.75 0.22 9.37
CA GLU A 205 -0.87 0.25 10.55
C GLU A 205 -0.86 -1.11 11.25
N ALA A 206 -1.98 -1.80 11.33
CA ALA A 206 -2.05 -3.16 11.84
C ALA A 206 -1.19 -4.15 11.01
N GLU A 207 -1.11 -3.98 9.68
CA GLU A 207 -0.16 -4.73 8.84
C GLU A 207 1.29 -4.47 9.25
N LYS A 208 1.64 -3.21 9.52
CA LYS A 208 2.98 -2.81 9.96
C LYS A 208 3.32 -3.36 11.34
N VAL A 209 2.37 -3.36 12.27
CA VAL A 209 2.53 -4.00 13.60
C VAL A 209 2.81 -5.49 13.45
N LEU A 210 2.00 -6.21 12.67
CA LEU A 210 2.17 -7.64 12.46
C LEU A 210 3.45 -8.02 11.69
N SER A 211 4.00 -7.09 10.91
CA SER A 211 5.28 -7.28 10.22
C SER A 211 6.49 -6.86 11.05
N GLY A 212 6.31 -6.35 12.26
CA GLY A 212 7.37 -5.82 13.11
C GLY A 212 7.96 -4.48 12.65
N GLN A 213 7.25 -3.76 11.80
CA GLN A 213 7.65 -2.42 11.33
C GLN A 213 7.13 -1.30 12.24
N LEU A 214 6.15 -1.61 13.07
CA LEU A 214 5.57 -0.69 14.06
C LEU A 214 5.39 -1.47 15.36
N GLU A 215 5.89 -0.95 16.47
CA GLU A 215 5.65 -1.48 17.80
C GLU A 215 4.38 -0.86 18.38
N LEU A 216 3.52 -1.70 18.94
CA LEU A 216 2.29 -1.28 19.60
C LEU A 216 1.98 -2.24 20.75
N ASP A 217 1.69 -1.69 21.94
CA ASP A 217 1.08 -2.44 23.02
C ASP A 217 -0.42 -2.59 22.74
N GLY A 218 -0.78 -3.73 22.13
CA GLY A 218 -2.14 -3.98 21.65
C GLY A 218 -3.14 -4.37 22.72
N GLY A 219 -2.70 -4.62 23.96
CA GLY A 219 -3.58 -5.15 24.99
C GLY A 219 -4.19 -6.51 24.64
N LYS A 220 -5.28 -6.88 25.34
CA LYS A 220 -5.96 -8.17 25.13
C LYS A 220 -7.31 -8.06 24.40
N ASP A 221 -8.01 -6.93 24.51
CA ASP A 221 -9.31 -6.72 23.91
C ASP A 221 -9.20 -5.85 22.66
N ILE A 222 -9.32 -6.45 21.49
CA ILE A 222 -9.08 -5.81 20.18
C ILE A 222 -10.40 -5.73 19.39
N ALA A 223 -10.74 -4.54 18.93
CA ALA A 223 -11.91 -4.30 18.11
C ALA A 223 -11.53 -3.97 16.66
N PHE A 224 -12.17 -4.63 15.69
CA PHE A 224 -12.15 -4.22 14.29
C PHE A 224 -13.44 -3.49 13.97
N VAL A 225 -13.32 -2.29 13.37
CA VAL A 225 -14.46 -1.48 12.93
C VAL A 225 -14.49 -1.46 11.41
N GLN A 226 -15.52 -2.08 10.83
CA GLN A 226 -15.64 -2.19 9.37
C GLN A 226 -16.20 -0.91 8.73
N CYS A 227 -16.08 -0.80 7.42
CA CYS A 227 -16.67 0.26 6.59
C CYS A 227 -16.20 1.69 6.91
N VAL A 228 -15.00 1.86 7.48
CA VAL A 228 -14.47 3.21 7.78
C VAL A 228 -14.11 3.92 6.47
N GLY A 229 -14.84 4.99 6.12
CA GLY A 229 -14.68 5.68 4.83
C GLY A 229 -15.22 4.93 3.61
N SER A 230 -16.09 3.94 3.83
CA SER A 230 -16.89 3.27 2.80
C SER A 230 -18.33 3.18 3.27
N ARG A 231 -19.30 3.14 2.34
CA ARG A 231 -20.74 3.08 2.64
C ARG A 231 -21.17 4.23 3.55
N ASP A 232 -20.58 5.39 3.34
CA ASP A 232 -20.77 6.62 4.13
C ASP A 232 -21.31 7.74 3.25
N PRO A 233 -22.63 7.97 3.25
CA PRO A 233 -23.24 9.01 2.44
C PRO A 233 -22.85 10.43 2.89
N VAL A 234 -22.50 10.63 4.17
CA VAL A 234 -22.08 11.94 4.66
C VAL A 234 -20.75 12.36 4.04
N LEU A 235 -19.87 11.40 3.79
CA LEU A 235 -18.59 11.62 3.13
C LEU A 235 -18.65 11.47 1.60
N GLY A 236 -19.86 11.30 1.02
CA GLY A 236 -20.02 11.06 -0.40
C GLY A 236 -19.48 9.71 -0.89
N ARG A 237 -19.18 8.78 0.02
CA ARG A 237 -18.60 7.46 -0.27
C ARG A 237 -19.64 6.35 -0.15
N ASN A 238 -20.65 6.38 -1.02
CA ASN A 238 -21.79 5.47 -0.98
C ASN A 238 -21.47 4.02 -1.40
N TYR A 239 -20.22 3.73 -1.75
CA TYR A 239 -19.78 2.45 -2.27
C TYR A 239 -19.11 1.59 -1.21
N CYS A 240 -19.08 0.28 -1.44
CA CYS A 240 -18.24 -0.65 -0.70
C CYS A 240 -16.87 -0.78 -1.39
N SER A 241 -15.78 -0.68 -0.63
CA SER A 241 -14.43 -0.89 -1.16
C SER A 241 -14.13 -2.36 -1.51
N ALA A 242 -14.98 -3.31 -1.08
CA ALA A 242 -14.92 -4.74 -1.36
C ALA A 242 -13.63 -5.47 -0.93
N VAL A 243 -12.82 -4.85 -0.09
CA VAL A 243 -11.51 -5.39 0.37
C VAL A 243 -11.37 -5.42 1.89
N CYS A 244 -11.96 -4.43 2.61
CA CYS A 244 -11.74 -4.27 4.04
C CYS A 244 -12.22 -5.46 4.87
N CYS A 245 -13.30 -6.14 4.51
CA CYS A 245 -13.73 -7.35 5.19
C CYS A 245 -12.68 -8.48 5.04
N SER A 246 -12.20 -8.71 3.83
CA SER A 246 -11.20 -9.76 3.57
C SER A 246 -9.90 -9.56 4.33
N TYR A 247 -9.36 -8.35 4.36
CA TYR A 247 -8.11 -8.13 5.08
C TYR A 247 -8.31 -8.14 6.60
N ALA A 248 -9.42 -7.59 7.11
CA ALA A 248 -9.72 -7.60 8.54
C ALA A 248 -9.86 -9.02 9.11
N LEU A 249 -10.57 -9.90 8.40
CA LEU A 249 -10.68 -11.31 8.78
C LEU A 249 -9.31 -12.00 8.84
N ARG A 250 -8.45 -11.76 7.85
CA ARG A 250 -7.09 -12.32 7.83
C ARG A 250 -6.20 -11.77 8.94
N LEU A 251 -6.30 -10.46 9.23
CA LEU A 251 -5.58 -9.85 10.35
C LEU A 251 -6.06 -10.40 11.69
N ALA A 252 -7.37 -10.50 11.90
CA ALA A 252 -7.97 -11.08 13.10
C ALA A 252 -7.49 -12.53 13.33
N ARG A 253 -7.39 -13.34 12.25
CA ARG A 253 -6.85 -14.69 12.29
C ARG A 253 -5.41 -14.70 12.80
N VAL A 254 -4.53 -13.88 12.23
CA VAL A 254 -3.12 -13.82 12.64
C VAL A 254 -3.00 -13.33 14.08
N LEU A 255 -3.77 -12.33 14.48
CA LEU A 255 -3.77 -11.83 15.86
C LEU A 255 -4.18 -12.91 16.86
N LYS A 256 -5.24 -13.65 16.58
CA LYS A 256 -5.69 -14.77 17.43
C LYS A 256 -4.70 -15.92 17.48
N TYR A 257 -4.04 -16.21 16.36
CA TYR A 257 -3.02 -17.26 16.31
C TYR A 257 -1.78 -16.87 17.14
N ASN A 258 -1.31 -15.63 17.02
CA ASN A 258 -0.15 -15.14 17.77
C ASN A 258 -0.46 -14.94 19.27
N ASN A 259 -1.70 -14.55 19.59
CA ASN A 259 -2.16 -14.28 20.95
C ASN A 259 -3.50 -15.00 21.20
N PRO A 260 -3.52 -16.30 21.50
CA PRO A 260 -4.75 -17.06 21.69
C PRO A 260 -5.66 -16.54 22.79
N ASP A 261 -5.08 -15.91 23.83
CA ASP A 261 -5.81 -15.32 24.96
C ASP A 261 -6.44 -13.94 24.66
N SER A 262 -6.18 -13.36 23.49
CA SER A 262 -6.79 -12.09 23.11
C SER A 262 -8.29 -12.24 22.81
N ASN A 263 -9.09 -11.24 23.15
CA ASN A 263 -10.47 -11.12 22.73
C ASN A 263 -10.54 -10.26 21.49
N VAL A 264 -11.04 -10.80 20.39
CA VAL A 264 -11.18 -10.06 19.15
C VAL A 264 -12.65 -9.93 18.81
N THR A 265 -13.12 -8.69 18.57
CA THR A 265 -14.49 -8.41 18.15
C THR A 265 -14.49 -7.66 16.82
N ILE A 266 -15.30 -8.10 15.87
CA ILE A 266 -15.46 -7.46 14.56
C ILE A 266 -16.85 -6.81 14.49
N TYR A 267 -16.87 -5.47 14.45
CA TYR A 267 -18.09 -4.67 14.28
C TYR A 267 -18.36 -4.43 12.81
N TYR A 268 -19.53 -4.80 12.31
CA TYR A 268 -19.84 -4.79 10.88
C TYR A 268 -21.31 -4.45 10.59
N ILE A 269 -21.59 -3.95 9.40
CA ILE A 269 -22.96 -3.79 8.86
C ILE A 269 -23.41 -5.11 8.22
N ASP A 270 -22.62 -5.58 7.26
CA ASP A 270 -22.62 -6.91 6.65
C ASP A 270 -21.19 -7.23 6.19
N ILE A 271 -20.88 -8.49 5.96
CA ILE A 271 -19.56 -8.91 5.52
C ILE A 271 -19.58 -9.14 4.02
N GLN A 272 -18.93 -8.24 3.29
CA GLN A 272 -18.76 -8.30 1.85
C GLN A 272 -17.45 -9.03 1.52
N ASN A 273 -17.47 -10.33 1.54
CA ASN A 273 -16.36 -11.17 1.11
C ASN A 273 -16.84 -12.14 0.05
N PHE A 274 -16.28 -11.99 -1.16
CA PHE A 274 -16.65 -12.77 -2.34
C PHE A 274 -15.76 -13.99 -2.57
N ASP A 275 -14.88 -14.29 -1.61
CA ASP A 275 -14.03 -15.48 -1.64
C ASP A 275 -14.90 -16.74 -1.43
N LYS A 276 -14.64 -17.78 -2.21
CA LYS A 276 -15.32 -19.07 -2.09
C LYS A 276 -15.11 -19.73 -0.73
N GLU A 277 -13.98 -19.41 -0.07
CA GLU A 277 -13.62 -19.95 1.25
C GLU A 277 -14.11 -19.07 2.42
N TYR A 278 -14.90 -18.02 2.16
CA TYR A 278 -15.36 -17.09 3.21
C TYR A 278 -16.05 -17.78 4.37
N ASN A 279 -16.99 -18.68 4.10
CA ASN A 279 -17.75 -19.36 5.16
C ASN A 279 -16.82 -20.23 6.04
N LEU A 280 -15.79 -20.82 5.44
CA LEU A 280 -14.80 -21.62 6.18
C LEU A 280 -13.94 -20.70 7.07
N MET A 281 -13.48 -19.58 6.54
CA MET A 281 -12.69 -18.60 7.31
C MET A 281 -13.51 -17.99 8.45
N ARG A 282 -14.79 -17.67 8.21
CA ARG A 282 -15.66 -17.14 9.25
C ARG A 282 -15.84 -18.16 10.37
N LYS A 283 -16.15 -19.41 10.03
CA LYS A 283 -16.29 -20.48 11.00
C LYS A 283 -15.02 -20.72 11.79
N GLU A 284 -13.86 -20.77 11.13
CA GLU A 284 -12.54 -20.86 11.79
C GLU A 284 -12.35 -19.73 12.82
N LEU A 285 -12.68 -18.49 12.48
CA LEU A 285 -12.57 -17.35 13.39
C LEU A 285 -13.54 -17.46 14.57
N GLU A 286 -14.77 -17.90 14.35
CA GLU A 286 -15.75 -18.15 15.41
C GLU A 286 -15.27 -19.28 16.34
N ASP A 287 -14.71 -20.36 15.80
CA ASP A 287 -14.13 -21.47 16.56
C ASP A 287 -12.88 -21.03 17.38
N LEU A 288 -12.12 -20.03 16.88
CA LEU A 288 -11.04 -19.37 17.60
C LEU A 288 -11.52 -18.34 18.66
N GLY A 289 -12.83 -18.14 18.78
CA GLY A 289 -13.43 -17.22 19.75
C GLY A 289 -13.48 -15.77 19.29
N VAL A 290 -13.34 -15.46 17.99
CA VAL A 290 -13.59 -14.13 17.45
C VAL A 290 -15.09 -13.84 17.47
N LYS A 291 -15.47 -12.72 18.05
CA LYS A 291 -16.86 -12.27 18.13
C LYS A 291 -17.23 -11.45 16.89
N PHE A 292 -18.38 -11.73 16.31
CA PHE A 292 -18.95 -10.97 15.20
C PHE A 292 -20.18 -10.20 15.71
N GLN A 293 -20.02 -8.89 15.86
CA GLN A 293 -21.08 -8.00 16.36
C GLN A 293 -21.64 -7.16 15.21
N ARG A 294 -22.91 -7.38 14.87
CA ARG A 294 -23.60 -6.54 13.89
C ARG A 294 -23.94 -5.20 14.51
N GLY A 295 -23.58 -4.11 13.82
CA GLY A 295 -23.66 -2.74 14.28
C GLY A 295 -22.26 -2.08 14.27
N LEU A 296 -22.22 -0.78 14.05
CA LEU A 296 -20.99 0.00 14.10
C LEU A 296 -21.05 0.95 15.30
N PRO A 297 -19.92 1.22 15.95
CA PRO A 297 -19.89 2.28 16.96
C PRO A 297 -20.17 3.62 16.27
N PHE A 298 -20.99 4.44 16.90
CA PHE A 298 -21.19 5.83 16.48
C PHE A 298 -20.17 6.78 17.10
N LEU A 299 -19.50 6.38 18.18
CA LEU A 299 -18.45 7.13 18.85
C LEU A 299 -17.42 6.17 19.48
N ILE A 300 -16.13 6.52 19.38
CA ILE A 300 -15.02 5.87 20.09
C ILE A 300 -14.21 6.96 20.80
N GLU A 301 -13.99 6.78 22.09
CA GLU A 301 -13.24 7.72 22.92
C GLU A 301 -12.32 6.96 23.88
N GLU A 302 -11.13 7.51 24.11
CA GLU A 302 -10.25 6.99 25.15
C GLU A 302 -10.68 7.54 26.53
N THR A 303 -10.79 6.64 27.50
CA THR A 303 -11.14 6.98 28.89
C THR A 303 -9.90 7.41 29.67
N THR A 304 -10.09 8.04 30.83
CA THR A 304 -9.00 8.38 31.73
C THR A 304 -8.23 7.18 32.27
N GLU A 305 -8.82 5.99 32.20
CA GLU A 305 -8.20 4.70 32.59
C GLU A 305 -7.42 4.06 31.44
N GLY A 306 -7.39 4.71 30.28
CA GLY A 306 -6.66 4.24 29.11
C GLY A 306 -7.35 3.11 28.35
N LYS A 307 -8.66 2.89 28.53
CA LYS A 307 -9.48 2.00 27.69
C LYS A 307 -10.19 2.80 26.61
N LEU A 308 -10.50 2.15 25.50
CA LEU A 308 -11.34 2.71 24.45
C LEU A 308 -12.81 2.39 24.75
N ARG A 309 -13.61 3.41 24.96
CA ARG A 309 -15.06 3.31 25.13
C ARG A 309 -15.73 3.38 23.78
N PHE A 310 -16.45 2.33 23.42
CA PHE A 310 -17.26 2.22 22.21
C PHE A 310 -18.73 2.44 22.56
N MET A 311 -19.35 3.40 21.93
CA MET A 311 -20.78 3.64 22.01
C MET A 311 -21.44 3.06 20.76
N ILE A 312 -22.28 2.05 20.92
CA ILE A 312 -22.89 1.27 19.85
C ILE A 312 -24.40 1.41 19.97
N GLU A 313 -25.04 1.77 18.87
CA GLU A 313 -26.48 1.67 18.74
C GLU A 313 -26.82 0.28 18.23
N ASN A 314 -27.58 -0.49 18.99
CA ASN A 314 -28.04 -1.80 18.56
C ASN A 314 -29.37 -1.68 17.78
N MET A 315 -29.79 -2.79 17.13
CA MET A 315 -31.00 -2.78 16.30
C MET A 315 -32.31 -2.68 17.10
N GLU A 316 -32.22 -2.63 18.41
CA GLU A 316 -33.35 -2.51 19.36
C GLU A 316 -33.43 -1.10 19.96
N ASP A 317 -32.72 -0.12 19.37
CA ASP A 317 -32.60 1.28 19.82
C ASP A 317 -32.06 1.42 21.26
N GLU A 318 -31.36 0.40 21.77
CA GLU A 318 -30.65 0.47 23.04
C GLU A 318 -29.18 0.85 22.81
N GLU A 319 -28.73 1.91 23.46
CA GLU A 319 -27.32 2.26 23.48
C GLU A 319 -26.55 1.29 24.39
N SER A 320 -25.53 0.67 23.85
CA SER A 320 -24.61 -0.16 24.61
C SER A 320 -23.22 0.44 24.65
N VAL A 321 -22.58 0.33 25.81
CA VAL A 321 -21.20 0.76 26.00
C VAL A 321 -20.32 -0.46 26.21
N VAL A 322 -19.26 -0.56 25.39
CA VAL A 322 -18.27 -1.65 25.47
C VAL A 322 -16.88 -1.04 25.53
N TYR A 323 -15.95 -1.73 26.17
CA TYR A 323 -14.57 -1.29 26.32
C TYR A 323 -13.60 -2.22 25.64
N HIS A 324 -12.61 -1.62 24.94
CA HIS A 324 -11.52 -2.35 24.28
C HIS A 324 -10.17 -1.72 24.62
N ASP A 325 -9.09 -2.47 24.37
CA ASP A 325 -7.71 -1.97 24.52
C ASP A 325 -7.22 -1.31 23.23
N LEU A 326 -7.60 -1.87 22.08
CA LEU A 326 -7.15 -1.45 20.76
C LEU A 326 -8.32 -1.42 19.78
N ALA A 327 -8.37 -0.41 18.92
CA ALA A 327 -9.28 -0.32 17.79
C ALA A 327 -8.51 -0.38 16.46
N VAL A 328 -8.89 -1.28 15.57
CA VAL A 328 -8.39 -1.37 14.20
C VAL A 328 -9.48 -0.88 13.25
N LEU A 329 -9.29 0.28 12.67
CA LEU A 329 -10.20 0.87 11.70
C LEU A 329 -9.99 0.22 10.32
N SER A 330 -10.97 -0.55 9.88
CA SER A 330 -10.95 -1.19 8.56
C SER A 330 -11.30 -0.17 7.49
N VAL A 331 -10.30 0.63 7.14
CA VAL A 331 -10.43 1.76 6.21
C VAL A 331 -10.69 1.27 4.78
N GLY A 332 -11.55 1.99 4.09
CA GLY A 332 -11.85 1.74 2.68
C GLY A 332 -10.77 2.26 1.74
N MET A 333 -10.95 2.00 0.46
CA MET A 333 -10.06 2.46 -0.61
C MET A 333 -10.76 3.51 -1.49
N GLY A 334 -9.96 4.44 -2.01
CA GLY A 334 -10.36 5.43 -3.00
C GLY A 334 -9.32 5.57 -4.11
N PRO A 335 -9.58 6.36 -5.14
CA PRO A 335 -8.55 6.72 -6.11
C PRO A 335 -7.38 7.40 -5.39
N ALA A 336 -6.17 7.28 -5.95
CA ALA A 336 -5.01 8.03 -5.47
C ALA A 336 -5.30 9.54 -5.53
N ALA A 337 -4.75 10.34 -4.60
CA ALA A 337 -4.97 11.79 -4.57
C ALA A 337 -4.61 12.46 -5.91
N ALA A 338 -3.54 12.00 -6.55
CA ALA A 338 -3.12 12.49 -7.86
C ALA A 338 -3.93 11.91 -9.04
N ALA A 339 -4.98 11.12 -8.82
CA ALA A 339 -5.71 10.47 -9.92
C ALA A 339 -6.39 11.49 -10.87
N GLY A 340 -6.88 12.62 -10.33
CA GLY A 340 -7.44 13.72 -11.13
C GLY A 340 -6.39 14.36 -12.04
N GLU A 341 -5.26 14.76 -11.49
CA GLU A 341 -4.16 15.36 -12.25
C GLU A 341 -3.62 14.41 -13.33
N VAL A 342 -3.54 13.12 -13.01
CA VAL A 342 -3.12 12.08 -13.97
C VAL A 342 -4.16 11.96 -15.09
N ALA A 343 -5.46 11.95 -14.77
CA ALA A 343 -6.52 11.87 -15.76
C ALA A 343 -6.48 13.08 -16.71
N GLU A 344 -6.33 14.29 -16.17
CA GLU A 344 -6.16 15.52 -16.96
C GLU A 344 -4.90 15.47 -17.83
N THR A 345 -3.76 15.03 -17.27
CA THR A 345 -2.48 14.93 -17.98
C THR A 345 -2.54 13.96 -19.16
N PHE A 346 -3.32 12.90 -19.03
CA PHE A 346 -3.48 11.89 -20.09
C PHE A 346 -4.69 12.12 -21.00
N ASP A 347 -5.48 13.16 -20.74
CA ASP A 347 -6.76 13.45 -21.43
C ASP A 347 -7.67 12.20 -21.44
N ILE A 348 -7.89 11.63 -20.26
CA ILE A 348 -8.73 10.46 -20.04
C ILE A 348 -9.77 10.74 -18.96
N ASP A 349 -10.96 10.17 -19.13
CA ASP A 349 -11.99 10.27 -18.11
C ASP A 349 -11.59 9.55 -16.84
N GLN A 350 -11.83 10.18 -15.70
CA GLN A 350 -11.76 9.52 -14.41
C GLN A 350 -13.08 8.78 -14.19
N ILE A 351 -13.11 7.49 -14.58
CA ILE A 351 -14.26 6.61 -14.38
C ILE A 351 -13.99 5.64 -13.23
N GLY A 352 -14.94 5.57 -12.31
CA GLY A 352 -14.97 4.57 -11.27
C GLY A 352 -14.02 4.85 -10.12
N ARG A 353 -13.99 3.89 -9.27
CA ARG A 353 -13.30 3.84 -7.99
C ARG A 353 -12.06 2.97 -8.16
N ALA A 354 -11.19 2.98 -7.19
CA ALA A 354 -9.94 2.22 -7.18
C ALA A 354 -10.07 0.69 -7.37
N SER A 355 -11.27 0.12 -7.51
CA SER A 355 -11.43 -1.31 -7.76
C SER A 355 -11.38 -1.61 -9.26
N CYS A 356 -10.42 -2.43 -9.68
CA CYS A 356 -10.26 -2.92 -11.04
C CYS A 356 -11.45 -3.74 -11.59
N ARG A 357 -12.50 -3.98 -10.80
CA ARG A 357 -13.63 -4.82 -11.18
C ARG A 357 -14.69 -4.14 -12.07
N GLU A 358 -14.73 -2.82 -12.13
CA GLU A 358 -15.74 -2.11 -12.92
C GLU A 358 -15.39 -1.96 -14.41
N ARG A 359 -14.20 -2.36 -14.85
CA ARG A 359 -13.73 -2.21 -16.24
C ARG A 359 -13.86 -3.44 -17.13
N VAL A 360 -14.41 -4.54 -16.65
CA VAL A 360 -14.49 -5.79 -17.40
C VAL A 360 -15.80 -5.92 -18.22
N TYR A 361 -16.66 -4.91 -18.18
CA TYR A 361 -17.93 -4.94 -18.90
C TYR A 361 -18.12 -3.70 -19.80
N THR A 362 -17.28 -3.58 -20.82
CA THR A 362 -17.60 -2.86 -22.07
C THR A 362 -17.13 -3.67 -23.25
#